data_ab16da0c9be445a5f252f3a9c4f131f0
#
_entry.id   ab16da0c9be445a5f252f3a9c4f131f0
#
_cell.length_a   1.000
_cell.length_b   1.000
_cell.length_c   1.000
_cell.angle_alpha   90.00
_cell.angle_beta   90.00
_cell.angle_gamma   90.00
#
_symmetry.space_group_name_H-M   'P 1'
#
loop_
_entity.id
_entity.type
_entity.pdbx_description
1 polymer ?
#
loop_
_entity_poly.entity_id
_entity_poly.type
_entity_poly.pdbx_seq_one_letter_code
_entity_poly.pdbx_strand_id
1 'polypeptide(L)' 'MTIGEWIDEKGATFVAYHLGITESAVHSWRSGTRKPRPEHAKRLLCLANGELAWEDIYGPVAQCDEA' A
#
# COMPACT_ATOMS: atom_id res chain seq x y z
N MET A 1 1.66 -10.50 5.05
CA MET A 1 2.48 -9.28 5.25
C MET A 1 1.60 -8.05 5.12
N THR A 2 1.77 -7.08 6.01
CA THR A 2 1.00 -5.85 5.92
C THR A 2 1.70 -4.87 4.99
N ILE A 3 0.95 -3.84 4.57
CA ILE A 3 1.54 -2.81 3.73
C ILE A 3 2.69 -2.10 4.44
N GLY A 4 2.54 -1.89 5.76
CA GLY A 4 3.61 -1.25 6.52
C GLY A 4 4.89 -2.06 6.54
N GLU A 5 4.74 -3.36 6.71
CA GLU A 5 5.90 -4.26 6.69
C GLU A 5 6.55 -4.28 5.32
N TRP A 6 5.75 -4.30 4.28
CA TRP A 6 6.26 -4.31 2.92
C TRP A 6 7.01 -3.03 2.61
N ILE A 7 6.47 -1.89 3.04
CA ILE A 7 7.13 -0.60 2.85
C ILE A 7 8.46 -0.54 3.60
N ASP A 8 8.49 -1.07 4.82
CA ASP A 8 9.71 -1.14 5.60
C ASP A 8 10.79 -1.94 4.87
N GLU A 9 10.38 -3.04 4.27
CA GLU A 9 11.30 -3.92 3.58
C GLU A 9 11.86 -3.29 2.30
N LYS A 10 10.99 -2.65 1.52
CA LYS A 10 11.39 -2.07 0.23
C LYS A 10 11.95 -0.65 0.36
N GLY A 11 11.51 0.07 1.37
CA GLY A 11 11.91 1.45 1.57
C GLY A 11 10.91 2.44 1.00
N ALA A 12 10.60 3.47 1.77
CA ALA A 12 9.62 4.47 1.36
C ALA A 12 10.05 5.20 0.09
N THR A 13 11.34 5.48 -0.04
CA THR A 13 11.85 6.16 -1.22
C THR A 13 11.61 5.34 -2.49
N PHE A 14 11.87 4.04 -2.39
CA PHE A 14 11.67 3.13 -3.52
C PHE A 14 10.20 3.13 -3.94
N VAL A 15 9.31 2.99 -2.98
CA VAL A 15 7.87 2.92 -3.24
C VAL A 15 7.38 4.24 -3.83
N ALA A 16 7.77 5.36 -3.24
CA ALA A 16 7.36 6.66 -3.72
C ALA A 16 7.83 6.91 -5.14
N TYR A 17 9.05 6.54 -5.43
CA TYR A 17 9.61 6.72 -6.77
C TYR A 17 8.80 5.95 -7.81
N HIS A 18 8.52 4.70 -7.53
CA HIS A 18 7.82 3.85 -8.49
C HIS A 18 6.35 4.23 -8.67
N LEU A 19 5.76 4.82 -7.65
CA LEU A 19 4.37 5.25 -7.72
C LEU A 19 4.20 6.69 -8.18
N GLY A 20 5.30 7.44 -8.22
CA GLY A 20 5.25 8.83 -8.62
C GLY A 20 4.58 9.73 -7.60
N ILE A 21 4.74 9.40 -6.33
CA ILE A 21 4.15 10.14 -5.21
C ILE A 21 5.24 10.56 -4.23
N THR A 22 4.84 11.30 -3.21
CA THR A 22 5.80 11.76 -2.21
C THR A 22 6.05 10.66 -1.17
N GLU A 23 7.23 10.73 -0.55
CA GLU A 23 7.54 9.80 0.54
C GLU A 23 6.61 10.01 1.72
N SER A 24 6.14 11.24 1.89
CA SER A 24 5.19 11.56 2.95
C SER A 24 3.94 10.71 2.85
N ALA A 25 3.43 10.53 1.62
CA ALA A 25 2.26 9.70 1.39
C ALA A 25 2.54 8.25 1.78
N VAL A 26 3.73 7.76 1.39
CA VAL A 26 4.12 6.39 1.70
C VAL A 26 4.24 6.19 3.20
N HIS A 27 4.82 7.15 3.90
CA HIS A 27 4.92 7.08 5.35
C HIS A 27 3.55 7.06 6.03
N SER A 28 2.60 7.80 5.48
CA SER A 28 1.24 7.77 6.01
C SER A 28 0.61 6.38 5.88
N TRP A 29 0.85 5.72 4.77
CA TRP A 29 0.37 4.35 4.59
C TRP A 29 1.07 3.40 5.56
N ARG A 30 2.36 3.58 5.75
CA ARG A 30 3.14 2.74 6.64
C ARG A 30 2.66 2.85 8.08
N SER A 31 2.37 4.06 8.53
CA SER A 31 1.93 4.29 9.90
C SER A 31 0.47 3.95 10.12
N GLY A 32 -0.29 3.76 9.03
CA GLY A 32 -1.70 3.45 9.13
C GLY A 32 -2.59 4.68 9.25
N THR A 33 -2.00 5.86 9.15
CA THR A 33 -2.77 7.11 9.22
C THR A 33 -3.70 7.25 8.03
N ARG A 34 -3.24 6.79 6.88
CA ARG A 34 -4.02 6.85 5.65
C ARG A 34 -3.85 5.54 4.89
N LYS A 35 -4.78 5.28 4.00
CA LYS A 35 -4.69 4.13 3.12
C LYS A 35 -4.56 4.62 1.68
N PRO A 36 -3.85 3.87 0.82
CA PRO A 36 -3.70 4.27 -0.56
C PRO A 36 -5.04 4.22 -1.29
N ARG A 37 -5.18 5.08 -2.27
CA ARG A 37 -6.37 5.05 -3.11
C ARG A 37 -6.33 3.80 -3.99
N PRO A 38 -7.49 3.38 -4.51
CA PRO A 38 -7.53 2.16 -5.33
C PRO A 38 -6.53 2.16 -6.48
N GLU A 39 -6.34 3.29 -7.13
CA GLU A 39 -5.39 3.37 -8.23
C GLU A 39 -3.96 3.16 -7.76
N HIS A 40 -3.62 3.71 -6.60
CA HIS A 40 -2.30 3.47 -6.01
C HIS A 40 -2.17 2.05 -5.51
N ALA A 41 -3.25 1.50 -4.96
CA ALA A 41 -3.24 0.14 -4.47
C ALA A 41 -2.97 -0.85 -5.60
N LYS A 42 -3.57 -0.62 -6.75
CA LYS A 42 -3.33 -1.47 -7.92
C LYS A 42 -1.86 -1.45 -8.32
N ARG A 43 -1.27 -0.26 -8.30
CA ARG A 43 0.16 -0.14 -8.63
C ARG A 43 1.03 -0.81 -7.59
N LEU A 44 0.65 -0.68 -6.33
CA LEU A 44 1.36 -1.35 -5.25
C LEU A 44 1.35 -2.85 -5.42
N LEU A 45 0.18 -3.41 -5.74
CA LEU A 45 0.07 -4.85 -5.93
C LEU A 45 0.90 -5.30 -7.11
N CYS A 46 0.91 -4.52 -8.16
CA CYS A 46 1.71 -4.83 -9.33
C CYS A 46 3.20 -4.77 -9.01
N LEU A 47 3.59 -3.75 -8.28
CA LEU A 47 4.99 -3.58 -7.88
C LEU A 47 5.42 -4.67 -6.92
N ALA A 48 4.52 -5.09 -6.04
CA ALA A 48 4.82 -6.12 -5.06
C ALA A 48 4.95 -7.51 -5.68
N ASN A 49 4.40 -7.67 -6.88
CA ASN A 49 4.54 -8.92 -7.62
C ASN A 49 4.14 -10.14 -6.80
N GLY A 50 2.99 -10.06 -6.15
CA GLY A 50 2.45 -11.17 -5.38
C GLY A 50 2.79 -11.15 -3.90
N GLU A 51 3.66 -10.25 -3.47
CA GLU A 51 4.02 -10.16 -2.05
C GLU A 51 2.92 -9.52 -1.22
N LEU A 52 2.09 -8.69 -1.84
CA LEU A 52 0.98 -8.05 -1.19
C LEU A 52 -0.32 -8.51 -1.79
N ALA A 53 -1.35 -8.57 -0.97
CA ALA A 53 -2.70 -8.82 -1.42
C ALA A 53 -3.53 -7.58 -1.10
N TRP A 54 -4.70 -7.52 -1.71
CA TRP A 54 -5.62 -6.41 -1.45
C TRP A 54 -5.91 -6.27 0.04
N GLU A 55 -6.03 -7.40 0.71
CA GLU A 55 -6.30 -7.44 2.14
C GLU A 55 -5.18 -6.83 2.96
N ASP A 56 -3.96 -6.95 2.48
CA ASP A 56 -2.81 -6.39 3.19
C ASP A 56 -2.84 -4.86 3.17
N ILE A 57 -3.48 -4.30 2.18
CA ILE A 57 -3.57 -2.85 2.06
C ILE A 57 -4.73 -2.30 2.88
N TYR A 58 -5.89 -2.91 2.75
CA TYR A 58 -7.11 -2.39 3.36
C TYR A 58 -7.57 -3.15 4.59
N GLY A 59 -6.90 -4.24 4.91
CA GLY A 59 -7.29 -5.07 6.02
C GLY A 59 -8.41 -6.03 5.65
N PRO A 60 -8.94 -6.75 6.62
CA PRO A 60 -10.02 -7.72 6.34
C PRO A 60 -11.14 -7.06 5.57
N VAL A 61 -11.52 -7.70 4.48
CA VAL A 61 -12.44 -7.07 3.52
C VAL A 61 -13.88 -7.29 3.91
N ALA A 62 -14.09 -7.47 5.10
CA ALA A 62 -15.46 -7.74 5.46
C ALA A 62 -16.41 -6.73 4.86
N GLN A 63 -16.06 -5.96 4.41
CA GLN A 63 -16.92 -5.19 3.85
C GLN A 63 -17.22 -4.74 2.64
N CYS A 64 -17.41 -4.94 2.37
CA CYS A 64 -17.61 -4.53 1.46
C CYS A 64 -18.47 -4.07 0.93
N ASP A 65 -18.64 -3.91 1.09
CA ASP A 65 -19.20 -3.52 0.55
C ASP A 65 -19.61 -2.94 0.04
N GLU A 66 -19.81 -2.67 -0.24
CA GLU A 66 -20.15 -2.15 -0.81
C GLU A 66 -20.58 -1.88 -1.29
N ALA A 67 -20.72 -1.95 -1.35
CA ALA A 67 -21.16 -1.64 -1.97
C ALA A 67 -21.53 -1.38 -2.35
#